data_b34e74df7d8d48c76267188a8c7a6d47
#
_entry.id   b34e74df7d8d48c76267188a8c7a6d47
#
_cell.length_a   1.000
_cell.length_b   1.000
_cell.length_c   1.000
_cell.angle_alpha   90.00
_cell.angle_beta   90.00
_cell.angle_gamma   90.00
#
_symmetry.space_group_name_H-M   'P 1'
#
loop_
_entity.id
_entity.type
_entity.pdbx_description
1 polymer ?
#
loop_
_entity_poly.entity_id
_entity_poly.type
_entity_poly.pdbx_seq_one_letter_code
_entity_poly.pdbx_strand_id
1 'polypeptide(L)'
;MSEIIQIHADRRVPELSVFELAVASAISRQVITSDEDLQDILSDWFLRQVRVPDVSLALENMVERGLVRRADDTLCAYGLTSDGINAVTTLYGGCIRMIDRGLGLLDPTMILSLLNLTKESGHA
;
A
#
# COMPACT_ATOMS: atom_id res chain seq x y z
N MET A 1 -18.81 -2.61 -25.54
CA MET A 1 -19.79 -2.84 -24.47
C MET A 1 -19.16 -3.35 -23.18
N SER A 2 -18.22 -4.30 -23.26
CA SER A 2 -17.51 -4.77 -22.10
C SER A 2 -16.72 -3.67 -21.41
N GLU A 3 -16.19 -2.72 -22.17
CA GLU A 3 -15.47 -1.59 -21.63
C GLU A 3 -16.33 -0.71 -20.73
N ILE A 4 -17.58 -0.49 -21.12
CA ILE A 4 -18.52 0.29 -20.33
C ILE A 4 -18.81 -0.41 -19.01
N ILE A 5 -18.98 -1.71 -19.07
CA ILE A 5 -19.23 -2.52 -17.87
C ILE A 5 -18.03 -2.47 -16.94
N GLN A 6 -16.80 -2.55 -17.49
CA GLN A 6 -15.58 -2.46 -16.71
C GLN A 6 -15.44 -1.09 -16.05
N ILE A 7 -15.79 -0.02 -16.75
CA ILE A 7 -15.74 1.32 -16.18
C ILE A 7 -16.67 1.43 -14.98
N HIS A 8 -17.88 0.84 -15.08
CA HIS A 8 -18.81 0.84 -13.97
C HIS A 8 -18.29 0.02 -12.79
N ALA A 9 -17.67 -1.13 -13.07
CA ALA A 9 -17.06 -1.96 -12.03
C ALA A 9 -15.89 -1.23 -11.36
N ASP A 10 -15.11 -0.49 -12.16
CA ASP A 10 -13.95 0.25 -11.68
C ASP A 10 -14.32 1.45 -10.82
N ARG A 11 -15.58 1.82 -10.77
CA ARG A 11 -16.05 2.92 -9.91
C ARG A 11 -16.23 2.49 -8.46
N ARG A 12 -16.17 1.20 -8.20
CA ARG A 12 -16.21 0.74 -6.82
C ARG A 12 -14.95 1.16 -6.11
N VAL A 13 -15.09 1.46 -4.83
CA VAL A 13 -13.92 1.71 -3.99
C VAL A 13 -13.19 0.38 -3.84
N PRO A 14 -11.91 0.32 -4.21
CA PRO A 14 -11.14 -0.90 -4.02
C PRO A 14 -11.05 -1.28 -2.55
N GLU A 15 -11.08 -2.56 -2.27
CA GLU A 15 -10.96 -3.06 -0.91
C GLU A 15 -9.57 -3.63 -0.69
N LEU A 16 -8.74 -2.87 0.01
CA LEU A 16 -7.42 -3.30 0.44
C LEU A 16 -7.28 -2.95 1.91
N SER A 17 -6.70 -3.87 2.66
CA SER A 17 -6.30 -3.53 4.02
C SER A 17 -5.15 -2.51 3.95
N VAL A 18 -4.92 -1.81 5.05
CA VAL A 18 -3.79 -0.89 5.14
C VAL A 18 -2.47 -1.62 4.85
N PHE A 19 -2.35 -2.84 5.35
CA PHE A 19 -1.17 -3.66 5.13
C PHE A 19 -0.99 -4.01 3.64
N GLU A 20 -2.07 -4.41 2.98
CA GLU A 20 -2.03 -4.70 1.54
C GLU A 20 -1.71 -3.45 0.73
N LEU A 21 -2.27 -2.32 1.11
CA LEU A 21 -1.95 -1.06 0.46
C LEU A 21 -0.47 -0.73 0.60
N ALA A 22 0.10 -0.98 1.77
CA ALA A 22 1.53 -0.77 2.01
C ALA A 22 2.38 -1.69 1.15
N VAL A 23 2.00 -2.96 1.06
CA VAL A 23 2.71 -3.94 0.20
C VAL A 23 2.71 -3.46 -1.25
N ALA A 24 1.54 -3.08 -1.76
CA ALA A 24 1.41 -2.59 -3.13
C ALA A 24 2.23 -1.32 -3.35
N SER A 25 2.24 -0.44 -2.37
CA SER A 25 3.01 0.81 -2.44
C SER A 25 4.51 0.53 -2.51
N ALA A 26 4.99 -0.40 -1.72
CA ALA A 26 6.40 -0.77 -1.74
C ALA A 26 6.79 -1.36 -3.11
N ILE A 27 5.94 -2.22 -3.65
CA ILE A 27 6.17 -2.83 -4.96
C ILE A 27 6.23 -1.75 -6.05
N SER A 28 5.39 -0.74 -5.96
CA SER A 28 5.33 0.31 -6.99
C SER A 28 6.51 1.28 -6.94
N ARG A 29 7.14 1.41 -5.78
CA ARG A 29 8.18 2.43 -5.58
C ARG A 29 9.59 1.89 -5.54
N GLN A 30 9.76 0.62 -5.27
CA GLN A 30 11.09 0.04 -5.08
C GLN A 30 11.19 -1.28 -5.82
N VAL A 31 12.41 -1.66 -6.14
CA VAL A 31 12.68 -2.96 -6.72
C VAL A 31 12.64 -3.99 -5.60
N ILE A 32 11.69 -4.91 -5.68
CA ILE A 32 11.51 -5.96 -4.67
C ILE A 32 12.00 -7.27 -5.26
N THR A 33 13.00 -7.87 -4.64
CA THR A 33 13.57 -9.13 -5.11
C THR A 33 13.13 -10.33 -4.27
N SER A 34 12.58 -10.09 -3.08
CA SER A 34 12.17 -11.17 -2.18
C SER A 34 11.12 -10.66 -1.19
N ASP A 35 10.47 -11.60 -0.52
CA ASP A 35 9.51 -11.28 0.53
C ASP A 35 10.23 -10.62 1.72
N GLU A 36 11.50 -10.95 1.93
CA GLU A 36 12.33 -10.35 2.98
C GLU A 36 12.55 -8.86 2.73
N ASP A 37 12.69 -8.45 1.46
CA ASP A 37 12.81 -7.04 1.13
C ASP A 37 11.57 -6.28 1.58
N LEU A 38 10.40 -6.85 1.33
CA LEU A 38 9.13 -6.26 1.77
C LEU A 38 9.04 -6.23 3.30
N GLN A 39 9.48 -7.29 3.95
CA GLN A 39 9.50 -7.31 5.40
C GLN A 39 10.29 -6.13 5.97
N ASP A 40 11.47 -5.89 5.42
CA ASP A 40 12.33 -4.80 5.90
C ASP A 40 11.68 -3.43 5.67
N ILE A 41 11.14 -3.22 4.49
CA ILE A 41 10.50 -1.95 4.13
C ILE A 41 9.29 -1.70 5.02
N LEU A 42 8.42 -2.68 5.15
CA LEU A 42 7.19 -2.53 5.92
C LEU A 42 7.46 -2.41 7.41
N SER A 43 8.49 -3.10 7.92
CA SER A 43 8.89 -2.95 9.32
C SER A 43 9.34 -1.53 9.61
N ASP A 44 10.05 -0.92 8.66
CA ASP A 44 10.46 0.47 8.77
C ASP A 44 9.24 1.41 8.74
N TRP A 45 8.33 1.19 7.80
CA TRP A 45 7.16 2.07 7.66
C TRP A 45 6.21 2.02 8.85
N PHE A 46 5.99 0.82 9.39
CA PHE A 46 5.05 0.65 10.50
C PHE A 46 5.70 0.77 11.87
N LEU A 47 7.04 0.91 11.91
CA LEU A 47 7.80 0.99 13.15
C LEU A 47 7.50 -0.21 14.05
N ARG A 48 7.35 -1.38 13.43
CA ARG A 48 7.06 -2.63 14.11
C ARG A 48 7.65 -3.78 13.32
N GLN A 49 7.94 -4.88 14.02
CA GLN A 49 8.42 -6.09 13.37
C GLN A 49 7.31 -6.67 12.50
N VAL A 50 7.50 -6.64 11.20
CA VAL A 50 6.62 -7.29 10.24
C VAL A 50 7.16 -8.70 9.97
N ARG A 51 6.28 -9.67 9.88
CA ARG A 51 6.67 -11.06 9.70
C ARG A 51 6.53 -11.48 8.24
N VAL A 52 7.51 -12.24 7.75
CA VAL A 52 7.49 -12.72 6.37
C VAL A 52 6.22 -13.52 6.04
N PRO A 53 5.71 -14.42 6.90
CA PRO A 53 4.46 -15.12 6.57
C PRO A 53 3.28 -14.19 6.32
N ASP A 54 3.19 -13.07 7.02
CA ASP A 54 2.12 -12.10 6.82
C ASP A 54 2.27 -11.41 5.47
N VAL A 55 3.50 -11.08 5.10
CA VAL A 55 3.80 -10.50 3.78
C VAL A 55 3.43 -11.48 2.67
N SER A 56 3.85 -12.72 2.82
CA SER A 56 3.59 -13.75 1.81
C SER A 56 2.09 -14.00 1.62
N LEU A 57 1.34 -14.01 2.71
CA LEU A 57 -0.11 -14.19 2.65
C LEU A 57 -0.78 -13.03 1.94
N ALA A 58 -0.37 -11.80 2.24
CA ALA A 58 -0.89 -10.62 1.57
C ALA A 58 -0.60 -10.66 0.07
N LEU A 59 0.61 -11.05 -0.30
CA LEU A 59 1.01 -11.16 -1.71
C LEU A 59 0.17 -12.21 -2.43
N GLU A 60 -0.01 -13.37 -1.83
CA GLU A 60 -0.82 -14.43 -2.43
C GLU A 60 -2.24 -13.95 -2.68
N ASN A 61 -2.83 -13.29 -1.70
CA ASN A 61 -4.19 -12.76 -1.83
C ASN A 61 -4.27 -11.74 -2.95
N MET A 62 -3.29 -10.84 -3.04
CA MET A 62 -3.28 -9.80 -4.07
C MET A 62 -3.00 -10.36 -5.46
N VAL A 63 -2.18 -11.40 -5.57
CA VAL A 63 -1.95 -12.10 -6.84
C VAL A 63 -3.26 -12.78 -7.30
N GLU A 64 -3.94 -13.43 -6.38
CA GLU A 64 -5.22 -14.08 -6.67
C GLU A 64 -6.28 -13.09 -7.16
N ARG A 65 -6.27 -11.90 -6.59
CA ARG A 65 -7.22 -10.83 -6.95
C ARG A 65 -6.81 -10.08 -8.21
N GLY A 66 -5.67 -10.42 -8.80
CA GLY A 66 -5.20 -9.78 -10.03
C GLY A 66 -4.61 -8.39 -9.83
N LEU A 67 -4.20 -8.06 -8.62
CA LEU A 67 -3.63 -6.74 -8.32
C LEU A 67 -2.10 -6.73 -8.41
N VAL A 68 -1.49 -7.87 -8.15
CA VAL A 68 -0.03 -8.05 -8.20
C VAL A 68 0.25 -9.22 -9.13
N ARG A 69 1.30 -9.10 -9.92
CA ARG A 69 1.80 -10.20 -10.74
C ARG A 69 3.17 -10.63 -10.24
N ARG A 70 3.43 -11.91 -10.35
CA ARG A 70 4.77 -12.44 -10.11
C ARG A 70 5.59 -12.23 -11.37
N ALA A 71 6.80 -11.76 -11.19
CA ALA A 71 7.71 -11.54 -12.31
C ALA A 71 8.81 -12.57 -12.28
N ASP A 72 9.11 -13.16 -13.45
CA ASP A 72 10.23 -14.08 -13.63
C ASP A 72 11.49 -13.32 -14.01
N ASP A 73 11.73 -12.23 -13.30
CA ASP A 73 12.85 -11.35 -13.58
C ASP A 73 13.82 -11.42 -12.40
N THR A 74 15.11 -11.50 -12.71
CA THR A 74 16.13 -11.49 -11.67
C THR A 74 16.21 -10.16 -10.94
N LEU A 75 15.66 -9.09 -11.55
CA LEU A 75 15.73 -7.75 -10.98
C LEU A 75 14.54 -7.42 -10.08
N CYS A 76 13.40 -8.09 -10.27
CA CYS A 76 12.26 -7.88 -9.40
C CYS A 76 11.39 -9.12 -9.36
N ALA A 77 10.83 -9.41 -8.18
CA ALA A 77 9.99 -10.59 -7.97
C ALA A 77 8.51 -10.31 -8.21
N TYR A 78 8.08 -9.06 -8.08
CA TYR A 78 6.68 -8.67 -8.15
C TYR A 78 6.50 -7.38 -8.91
N GLY A 79 5.33 -7.22 -9.50
CA GLY A 79 4.93 -5.97 -10.15
C GLY A 79 3.43 -5.75 -9.95
N LEU A 80 3.00 -4.52 -10.04
CA LEU A 80 1.58 -4.21 -9.99
C LEU A 80 0.97 -4.40 -11.37
N THR A 81 -0.24 -4.94 -11.40
CA THR A 81 -1.04 -4.98 -12.62
C THR A 81 -1.68 -3.62 -12.84
N SER A 82 -2.33 -3.41 -13.99
CA SER A 82 -3.12 -2.20 -14.24
C SER A 82 -4.17 -1.99 -13.16
N ASP A 83 -4.85 -3.08 -12.79
CA ASP A 83 -5.85 -3.04 -11.74
C ASP A 83 -5.23 -2.70 -10.39
N GLY A 84 -4.04 -3.20 -10.12
CA GLY A 84 -3.31 -2.88 -8.91
C GLY A 84 -2.92 -1.41 -8.85
N ILE A 85 -2.43 -0.87 -9.94
CA ILE A 85 -2.09 0.56 -10.04
C ILE A 85 -3.32 1.41 -9.81
N ASN A 86 -4.43 1.06 -10.44
CA ASN A 86 -5.68 1.78 -10.29
C ASN A 86 -6.18 1.75 -8.84
N ALA A 87 -6.13 0.59 -8.21
CA ALA A 87 -6.55 0.43 -6.82
C ALA A 87 -5.71 1.28 -5.87
N VAL A 88 -4.39 1.23 -6.03
CA VAL A 88 -3.47 2.01 -5.18
C VAL A 88 -3.69 3.49 -5.38
N THR A 89 -3.80 3.93 -6.63
CA THR A 89 -4.00 5.36 -6.94
C THR A 89 -5.31 5.87 -6.35
N THR A 90 -6.39 5.10 -6.49
CA THR A 90 -7.69 5.47 -5.94
C THR A 90 -7.65 5.59 -4.43
N LEU A 91 -7.03 4.61 -3.77
CA LEU A 91 -6.97 4.60 -2.31
C LEU A 91 -6.06 5.69 -1.77
N TYR A 92 -4.92 5.94 -2.41
CA TYR A 92 -4.05 7.04 -2.01
C TYR A 92 -4.77 8.38 -2.14
N GLY A 93 -5.45 8.60 -3.26
CA GLY A 93 -6.22 9.82 -3.45
C GLY A 93 -7.28 9.98 -2.37
N GLY A 94 -7.97 8.88 -2.05
CA GLY A 94 -8.96 8.86 -0.99
C GLY A 94 -8.37 9.16 0.38
N CYS A 95 -7.22 8.54 0.68
CA CYS A 95 -6.53 8.76 1.95
C CYS A 95 -6.06 10.20 2.09
N ILE A 96 -5.50 10.77 1.02
CA ILE A 96 -5.05 12.16 1.04
C ILE A 96 -6.22 13.10 1.31
N ARG A 97 -7.33 12.91 0.62
CA ARG A 97 -8.51 13.74 0.83
C ARG A 97 -9.15 13.52 2.20
N MET A 98 -9.13 12.29 2.67
CA MET A 98 -9.62 11.97 4.00
C MET A 98 -8.79 12.67 5.08
N ILE A 99 -7.46 12.62 4.95
CA ILE A 99 -6.56 13.29 5.88
C ILE A 99 -6.77 14.80 5.81
N ASP A 100 -6.79 15.36 4.60
CA ASP A 100 -6.96 16.81 4.40
C ASP A 100 -8.28 17.30 5.02
N ARG A 101 -9.37 16.63 4.71
CA ARG A 101 -10.69 17.06 5.20
C ARG A 101 -10.94 16.65 6.64
N GLY A 102 -10.44 15.50 7.04
CA GLY A 102 -10.53 15.05 8.42
C GLY A 102 -9.70 15.89 9.36
N LEU A 103 -8.47 16.24 8.95
CA LEU A 103 -7.61 17.08 9.74
C LEU A 103 -8.09 18.53 9.81
N GLY A 104 -8.95 18.96 8.90
CA GLY A 104 -9.61 20.24 8.98
C GLY A 104 -10.50 20.36 10.22
N LEU A 105 -10.88 19.22 10.80
CA LEU A 105 -11.67 19.15 12.03
C LEU A 105 -10.81 18.92 13.27
N LEU A 106 -9.52 18.68 13.08
CA LEU A 106 -8.59 18.38 14.17
C LEU A 106 -7.76 19.59 14.55
N ASP A 107 -7.39 19.64 15.81
CA ASP A 107 -6.46 20.66 16.32
C ASP A 107 -5.10 20.48 15.63
N PRO A 108 -4.50 21.56 15.10
CA PRO A 108 -3.16 21.51 14.54
C PRO A 108 -2.11 20.91 15.47
N THR A 109 -2.29 21.06 16.77
CA THR A 109 -1.40 20.49 17.79
C THR A 109 -1.38 18.96 17.69
N MET A 110 -2.53 18.36 17.42
CA MET A 110 -2.62 16.91 17.26
C MET A 110 -1.83 16.43 16.06
N ILE A 111 -1.88 17.17 14.95
CA ILE A 111 -1.12 16.84 13.74
C ILE A 111 0.37 16.88 14.04
N LEU A 112 0.82 17.92 14.72
CA LEU A 112 2.22 18.06 15.12
C LEU A 112 2.64 16.94 16.06
N SER A 113 1.77 16.55 16.97
CA SER A 113 2.05 15.44 17.89
C SER A 113 2.26 14.13 17.14
N LEU A 114 1.43 13.85 16.14
CA LEU A 114 1.58 12.63 15.33
C LEU A 114 2.90 12.62 14.56
N LEU A 115 3.29 13.78 14.00
CA LEU A 115 4.55 13.90 13.28
C LEU A 115 5.74 13.76 14.22
N ASN A 116 5.65 14.32 15.41
CA ASN A 116 6.72 14.23 16.40
C ASN A 116 6.90 12.81 16.91
N LEU A 117 5.81 12.07 17.10
CA LEU A 117 5.91 10.68 17.50
C LEU A 117 6.70 9.87 16.47
N THR A 118 6.41 10.09 15.19
CA THR A 118 7.14 9.43 14.11
C THR A 118 8.62 9.82 14.14
N LYS A 119 8.91 11.09 14.36
CA LYS A 119 10.26 11.60 14.40
C LYS A 119 11.04 11.04 15.59
N GLU A 120 10.42 10.98 16.77
CA GLU A 120 11.06 10.43 17.97
C GLU A 120 11.37 8.94 17.80
N SER A 121 10.45 8.20 17.20
CA SER A 121 10.69 6.80 16.91
C SER A 121 11.87 6.62 15.97
N GLY A 122 12.11 7.55 15.07
CA GLY A 122 13.25 7.52 14.17
C GLY A 122 14.59 7.77 14.89
N HIS A 123 14.57 8.37 16.06
CA HIS A 123 15.77 8.66 16.84
C HIS A 123 16.07 7.60 17.87
N ALA A 124 15.12 6.76 18.16
CA ALA A 124 15.34 5.69 19.11
C ALA A 124 16.11 4.55 18.48
#